data_c140d5a8baa9a5d61d09bc60c288a125
#
_entry.id   c140d5a8baa9a5d61d09bc60c288a125
#
_cell.length_a   1.000
_cell.length_b   1.000
_cell.length_c   1.000
_cell.angle_alpha   90.00
_cell.angle_beta   90.00
_cell.angle_gamma   90.00
#
_symmetry.space_group_name_H-M   'P 1'
#
loop_
_entity.id
_entity.type
_entity.pdbx_description
1 polymer ?
#
loop_
_entity_poly.entity_id
_entity_poly.type
_entity_poly.pdbx_seq_one_letter_code
_entity_poly.pdbx_strand_id
1 'polypeptide(L)'
;MTDVLLFVKKFRLGTKISEALTDQNVSVEFADGERFGLSQINDNTKLVILDLDDSVFQTVAFISGLRNINRNMKIAGYMKIIHKETYDRLKAAGCDIILPRSSFVKNIHTLIA
;
A
#
# COMPACT_ATOMS: atom_id res chain seq x y z
N MET A 1 -11.02 -14.07 1.97
CA MET A 1 -10.38 -13.17 2.94
C MET A 1 -9.20 -12.47 2.28
N THR A 2 -9.15 -11.16 2.35
CA THR A 2 -8.10 -10.38 1.69
C THR A 2 -6.93 -10.16 2.62
N ASP A 3 -5.77 -10.71 2.28
CA ASP A 3 -4.53 -10.49 3.04
C ASP A 3 -3.87 -9.18 2.65
N VAL A 4 -3.90 -8.84 1.36
CA VAL A 4 -3.24 -7.66 0.79
C VAL A 4 -4.23 -6.88 -0.05
N LEU A 5 -4.31 -5.58 0.19
CA LEU A 5 -5.17 -4.68 -0.57
C LEU A 5 -4.31 -3.65 -1.31
N LEU A 6 -4.57 -3.49 -2.60
CA LEU A 6 -3.81 -2.59 -3.46
C LEU A 6 -4.59 -1.34 -3.79
N PHE A 7 -4.11 -0.19 -3.33
CA PHE A 7 -4.61 1.13 -3.75
C PHE A 7 -3.73 1.61 -4.90
N VAL A 8 -3.85 0.94 -6.05
CA VAL A 8 -3.04 1.18 -7.23
C VAL A 8 -3.97 1.28 -8.43
N LYS A 9 -4.05 2.47 -9.02
CA LYS A 9 -4.93 2.70 -10.17
C LYS A 9 -4.31 2.27 -11.50
N LYS A 10 -2.97 2.20 -11.56
CA LYS A 10 -2.27 1.80 -12.79
C LYS A 10 -2.32 0.28 -12.92
N PHE A 11 -3.17 -0.20 -13.81
CA PHE A 11 -3.43 -1.61 -13.98
C PHE A 11 -2.17 -2.44 -14.21
N ARG A 12 -1.28 -1.98 -15.08
CA ARG A 12 -0.06 -2.73 -15.42
C ARG A 12 0.84 -2.94 -14.21
N LEU A 13 1.06 -1.89 -13.44
CA LEU A 13 1.90 -1.98 -12.24
C LEU A 13 1.21 -2.81 -11.15
N GLY A 14 -0.09 -2.59 -10.97
CA GLY A 14 -0.87 -3.38 -10.02
C GLY A 14 -0.83 -4.87 -10.33
N THR A 15 -0.90 -5.24 -11.61
CA THR A 15 -0.80 -6.63 -12.03
C THR A 15 0.56 -7.23 -11.68
N LYS A 16 1.66 -6.49 -11.90
CA LYS A 16 2.99 -6.95 -11.53
C LYS A 16 3.14 -7.18 -10.04
N ILE A 17 2.59 -6.27 -9.24
CA ILE A 17 2.59 -6.39 -7.79
C ILE A 17 1.78 -7.62 -7.36
N SER A 18 0.59 -7.78 -7.92
CA SER A 18 -0.30 -8.89 -7.61
C SER A 18 0.35 -10.23 -7.94
N GLU A 19 0.99 -10.34 -9.11
CA GLU A 19 1.68 -11.57 -9.51
C GLU A 19 2.82 -11.92 -8.56
N ALA A 20 3.61 -10.91 -8.16
CA ALA A 20 4.72 -11.13 -7.25
C ALA A 20 4.25 -11.61 -5.87
N LEU A 21 3.11 -11.10 -5.41
CA LEU A 21 2.53 -11.49 -4.12
C LEU A 21 1.82 -12.84 -4.17
N THR A 22 1.21 -13.18 -5.29
CA THR A 22 0.53 -14.46 -5.46
C THR A 22 1.49 -15.61 -5.24
N ASP A 23 2.75 -15.46 -5.65
CA ASP A 23 3.78 -16.46 -5.43
C ASP A 23 4.09 -16.68 -3.95
N GLN A 24 3.64 -15.78 -3.08
CA GLN A 24 3.85 -15.87 -1.63
C GLN A 24 2.66 -16.50 -0.90
N ASN A 25 1.69 -17.04 -1.63
CA ASN A 25 0.52 -17.71 -1.04
C ASN A 25 -0.39 -16.78 -0.23
N VAL A 26 -0.51 -15.54 -0.66
CA VAL A 26 -1.40 -14.56 -0.01
C VAL A 26 -2.50 -14.15 -0.98
N SER A 27 -3.67 -13.83 -0.44
CA SER A 27 -4.77 -13.31 -1.26
C SER A 27 -4.60 -11.81 -1.48
N VAL A 28 -4.77 -11.38 -2.73
CA VAL A 28 -4.56 -10.00 -3.14
C VAL A 28 -5.81 -9.48 -3.83
N GLU A 29 -6.27 -8.31 -3.42
CA GLU A 29 -7.37 -7.62 -4.07
C GLU A 29 -6.99 -6.19 -4.42
N PHE A 30 -7.56 -5.67 -5.50
CA PHE A 30 -7.47 -4.25 -5.81
C PHE A 30 -8.55 -3.51 -5.05
N ALA A 31 -8.20 -2.37 -4.47
CA ALA A 31 -9.17 -1.49 -3.83
C ALA A 31 -10.07 -0.88 -4.91
N ASP A 32 -11.37 -0.89 -4.65
CA ASP A 32 -12.35 -0.31 -5.57
C ASP A 32 -12.56 1.17 -5.23
N GLY A 33 -11.54 1.97 -5.54
CA GLY A 33 -11.51 3.39 -5.23
C GLY A 33 -11.12 3.66 -3.77
N GLU A 34 -11.04 4.95 -3.43
CA GLU A 34 -10.64 5.38 -2.09
C GLU A 34 -11.63 4.94 -1.02
N ARG A 35 -12.90 5.31 -1.21
CA ARG A 35 -13.93 5.07 -0.20
C ARG A 35 -14.25 3.59 -0.01
N PHE A 36 -14.46 2.89 -1.10
CA PHE A 36 -14.76 1.45 -1.03
C PHE A 36 -13.56 0.65 -0.58
N GLY A 37 -12.36 1.09 -0.98
CA GLY A 37 -11.14 0.45 -0.53
C GLY A 37 -11.02 0.44 0.98
N LEU A 38 -11.36 1.55 1.63
CA LEU A 38 -11.33 1.62 3.09
C LEU A 38 -12.28 0.61 3.73
N SER A 39 -13.44 0.38 3.12
CA SER A 39 -14.43 -0.58 3.64
C SER A 39 -13.99 -2.04 3.42
N GLN A 40 -13.03 -2.30 2.54
CA GLN A 40 -12.50 -3.64 2.29
C GLN A 40 -11.47 -4.08 3.35
N ILE A 41 -10.98 -3.15 4.15
CA ILE A 41 -9.99 -3.43 5.19
C ILE A 41 -10.70 -3.99 6.43
N ASN A 42 -10.13 -5.05 7.01
CA ASN A 42 -10.63 -5.63 8.25
C ASN A 42 -9.45 -6.04 9.14
N ASP A 43 -9.74 -6.67 10.27
CA ASP A 43 -8.72 -7.04 11.25
C ASP A 43 -7.74 -8.10 10.72
N ASN A 44 -8.09 -8.79 9.65
CA ASN A 44 -7.25 -9.83 9.05
C ASN A 44 -6.38 -9.31 7.91
N THR A 45 -6.57 -8.06 7.48
CA THR A 45 -5.74 -7.44 6.45
C THR A 45 -4.32 -7.30 6.98
N LYS A 46 -3.34 -7.82 6.25
CA LYS A 46 -1.94 -7.84 6.67
C LYS A 46 -1.11 -6.72 6.08
N LEU A 47 -1.44 -6.34 4.85
CA LEU A 47 -0.65 -5.37 4.09
C LEU A 47 -1.53 -4.54 3.19
N VAL A 48 -1.28 -3.25 3.17
CA VAL A 48 -1.90 -2.32 2.22
C VAL A 48 -0.77 -1.68 1.41
N ILE A 49 -0.93 -1.67 0.10
CA ILE A 49 0.06 -1.07 -0.81
C ILE A 49 -0.54 0.15 -1.48
N LEU A 50 0.16 1.26 -1.42
CA LEU A 50 -0.31 2.55 -1.90
C LEU A 50 0.56 3.08 -3.04
N ASP A 51 -0.08 3.53 -4.11
CA ASP A 51 0.57 4.34 -5.14
C ASP A 51 0.65 5.78 -4.61
N LEU A 52 1.79 6.15 -4.06
CA LEU A 52 1.98 7.48 -3.47
C LEU A 52 2.24 8.56 -4.52
N ASP A 53 2.32 8.20 -5.80
CA ASP A 53 2.32 9.18 -6.89
C ASP A 53 0.90 9.68 -7.18
N ASP A 54 -0.12 8.98 -6.69
CA ASP A 54 -1.51 9.41 -6.79
C ASP A 54 -1.81 10.36 -5.63
N SER A 55 -2.26 11.57 -5.96
CA SER A 55 -2.53 12.61 -4.97
C SER A 55 -3.59 12.22 -3.95
N VAL A 56 -4.50 11.32 -4.30
CA VAL A 56 -5.54 10.83 -3.38
C VAL A 56 -4.92 10.04 -2.24
N PHE A 57 -3.94 9.20 -2.53
CA PHE A 57 -3.34 8.32 -1.53
C PHE A 57 -2.15 8.95 -0.81
N GLN A 58 -1.60 10.03 -1.36
CA GLN A 58 -0.44 10.73 -0.81
C GLN A 58 -0.82 11.76 0.24
N THR A 59 -1.71 11.43 1.15
CA THR A 59 -2.15 12.39 2.17
C THR A 59 -2.02 11.80 3.56
N VAL A 60 -1.72 12.66 4.52
CA VAL A 60 -1.70 12.29 5.94
C VAL A 60 -3.08 11.76 6.35
N ALA A 61 -4.15 12.43 5.91
CA ALA A 61 -5.50 12.03 6.26
C ALA A 61 -5.82 10.61 5.80
N PHE A 62 -5.45 10.26 4.58
CA PHE A 62 -5.71 8.92 4.05
C PHE A 62 -4.94 7.85 4.83
N ILE A 63 -3.66 8.08 5.06
CA ILE A 63 -2.80 7.12 5.78
C ILE A 63 -3.24 6.98 7.24
N SER A 64 -3.55 8.09 7.90
CA SER A 64 -4.07 8.04 9.27
C SER A 64 -5.40 7.30 9.33
N GLY A 65 -6.25 7.47 8.32
CA GLY A 65 -7.52 6.75 8.21
C GLY A 65 -7.32 5.25 8.10
N LEU A 66 -6.35 4.80 7.29
CA LEU A 66 -5.99 3.39 7.19
C LEU A 66 -5.53 2.85 8.54
N ARG A 67 -4.66 3.58 9.22
CA ARG A 67 -4.11 3.17 10.50
C ARG A 67 -5.17 3.07 11.58
N ASN A 68 -6.18 3.92 11.53
CA ASN A 68 -7.28 3.87 12.47
C ASN A 68 -8.18 2.65 12.27
N ILE A 69 -8.27 2.14 11.04
CA ILE A 69 -9.09 0.96 10.74
C ILE A 69 -8.39 -0.31 11.24
N ASN A 70 -7.07 -0.40 11.01
CA ASN A 70 -6.29 -1.56 11.44
C ASN A 70 -4.90 -1.10 11.86
N ARG A 71 -4.62 -1.15 13.14
CA ARG A 71 -3.35 -0.67 13.71
C ARG A 71 -2.21 -1.66 13.55
N ASN A 72 -2.52 -2.90 13.23
CA ASN A 72 -1.52 -3.97 13.16
C ASN A 72 -1.06 -4.29 11.75
N MET A 73 -1.78 -3.84 10.74
CA MET A 73 -1.39 -4.10 9.36
C MET A 73 -0.19 -3.26 8.95
N LYS A 74 0.57 -3.75 7.98
CA LYS A 74 1.67 -3.00 7.40
C LYS A 74 1.15 -2.10 6.28
N ILE A 75 1.61 -0.87 6.25
CA ILE A 75 1.29 0.10 5.19
C ILE A 75 2.57 0.39 4.41
N ALA A 76 2.59 0.02 3.15
CA ALA A 76 3.73 0.22 2.27
C ALA A 76 3.32 1.06 1.07
N GLY A 77 4.21 1.91 0.59
CA GLY A 77 3.93 2.71 -0.57
C GLY A 77 5.14 2.87 -1.46
N TYR A 78 4.91 3.30 -2.70
CA TYR A 78 5.98 3.59 -3.63
C TYR A 78 5.79 4.97 -4.26
N MET A 79 6.90 5.60 -4.59
CA MET A 79 6.95 6.89 -5.27
C MET A 79 7.98 6.81 -6.37
N LYS A 80 7.70 7.46 -7.51
CA LYS A 80 8.67 7.53 -8.60
C LYS A 80 9.94 8.22 -8.14
N ILE A 81 9.78 9.37 -7.46
CA ILE A 81 10.89 10.12 -6.88
C ILE A 81 10.54 10.41 -5.43
N ILE A 82 11.44 10.05 -4.51
CA ILE A 82 11.21 10.26 -3.09
C ILE A 82 11.69 11.65 -2.68
N HIS A 83 10.76 12.47 -2.19
CA HIS A 83 11.04 13.77 -1.62
C HIS A 83 11.06 13.66 -0.10
N LYS A 84 12.10 14.16 0.53
CA LYS A 84 12.31 13.97 1.96
C LYS A 84 11.15 14.48 2.81
N GLU A 85 10.64 15.67 2.52
CA GLU A 85 9.51 16.21 3.29
C GLU A 85 8.28 15.34 3.23
N THR A 86 7.93 14.90 2.03
CA THR A 86 6.79 14.00 1.82
C THR A 86 7.02 12.68 2.53
N TYR A 87 8.21 12.12 2.36
CA TYR A 87 8.61 10.88 3.01
C TYR A 87 8.42 10.96 4.54
N ASP A 88 9.01 11.99 5.16
CA ASP A 88 8.95 12.16 6.60
C ASP A 88 7.52 12.33 7.09
N ARG A 89 6.71 13.12 6.37
CA ARG A 89 5.33 13.38 6.74
C ARG A 89 4.47 12.13 6.68
N LEU A 90 4.62 11.33 5.63
CA LEU A 90 3.83 10.10 5.45
C LEU A 90 4.27 9.02 6.42
N LYS A 91 5.56 8.91 6.71
CA LYS A 91 6.06 7.99 7.74
C LYS A 91 5.49 8.35 9.10
N ALA A 92 5.47 9.63 9.44
CA ALA A 92 4.91 10.10 10.71
C ALA A 92 3.40 9.81 10.81
N ALA A 93 2.70 9.81 9.68
CA ALA A 93 1.27 9.52 9.65
C ALA A 93 0.94 8.04 9.85
N GLY A 94 1.92 7.16 9.70
CA GLY A 94 1.74 5.73 9.92
C GLY A 94 2.12 4.82 8.77
N CYS A 95 2.70 5.36 7.70
CA CYS A 95 3.21 4.54 6.60
C CYS A 95 4.50 3.88 7.04
N ASP A 96 4.55 2.55 7.01
CA ASP A 96 5.68 1.80 7.55
C ASP A 96 6.87 1.79 6.60
N ILE A 97 6.61 1.67 5.30
CA ILE A 97 7.65 1.50 4.28
C ILE A 97 7.33 2.37 3.08
N ILE A 98 8.32 3.13 2.62
CA ILE A 98 8.21 3.88 1.38
C ILE A 98 9.45 3.57 0.54
N LEU A 99 9.25 3.06 -0.66
CA LEU A 99 10.33 2.67 -1.57
C LEU A 99 10.19 3.38 -2.92
N PRO A 100 11.29 3.56 -3.64
CA PRO A 100 11.22 4.02 -5.03
C PRO A 100 10.43 3.02 -5.87
N ARG A 101 9.61 3.53 -6.80
CA ARG A 101 8.80 2.66 -7.66
C ARG A 101 9.63 1.65 -8.43
N SER A 102 10.83 2.05 -8.88
CA SER A 102 11.72 1.18 -9.66
C SER A 102 12.21 -0.06 -8.90
N SER A 103 12.26 0.01 -7.58
CA SER A 103 12.73 -1.10 -6.75
C SER A 103 11.61 -1.79 -5.97
N PHE A 104 10.39 -1.27 -6.02
CA PHE A 104 9.30 -1.76 -5.18
C PHE A 104 8.97 -3.22 -5.45
N VAL A 105 8.76 -3.58 -6.72
CA VAL A 105 8.38 -4.95 -7.10
C VAL A 105 9.49 -5.94 -6.74
N LYS A 106 10.76 -5.53 -6.90
CA LYS A 106 11.91 -6.38 -6.56
C LYS A 106 11.96 -6.74 -5.08
N ASN A 107 11.46 -5.85 -4.23
CA ASN A 107 11.55 -6.02 -2.78
C ASN A 107 10.22 -6.40 -2.13
N ILE A 108 9.22 -6.71 -2.94
CA ILE A 108 7.87 -6.91 -2.43
C ILE A 108 7.77 -8.10 -1.48
N HIS A 109 8.56 -9.15 -1.70
CA HIS A 109 8.54 -10.33 -0.86
C HIS A 109 8.98 -10.03 0.58
N THR A 110 9.75 -8.96 0.79
CA THR A 110 10.17 -8.58 2.14
C THR A 110 9.03 -7.95 2.95
N LEU A 111 7.98 -7.49 2.27
CA LEU A 111 6.87 -6.78 2.91
C LEU A 111 5.93 -7.73 3.67
N ILE A 112 5.91 -8.99 3.27
CA ILE A 112 5.03 -10.00 3.87
C ILE A 112 5.81 -11.10 4.61
N ALA A 113 7.09 -10.99 4.64
CA ALA A 113 7.95 -11.96 5.33
C ALA A 113 7.80 -11.88 6.85
#